data_957fc28e2fa112b2a9c8db66da4dcb6e
#
_entry.id   957fc28e2fa112b2a9c8db66da4dcb6e
#
_cell.length_a   1.000
_cell.length_b   1.000
_cell.length_c   1.000
_cell.angle_alpha   90.00
_cell.angle_beta   90.00
_cell.angle_gamma   90.00
#
_symmetry.space_group_name_H-M   'P 1'
#
loop_
_entity.id
_entity.type
_entity.pdbx_description
1 polymer ?
#
loop_
_entity_poly.entity_id
_entity_poly.type
_entity_poly.pdbx_seq_one_letter_code
_entity_poly.pdbx_strand_id
1 'polypeptide(L)' 'MKVRLLLFAQYREWAGQDEVELDLPAGSTAAEAIQRLRAEPHMSRLSAAPAIALNQVYAPLSAALSDGDELALIPPVAGG' A
#
# COMPACT_ATOMS: atom_id res chain seq x y z
N MET A 1 -1.85 1.80 -15.23
CA MET A 1 -2.69 2.60 -14.33
C MET A 1 -1.88 3.13 -13.18
N LYS A 2 -2.23 4.28 -12.68
CA LYS A 2 -1.51 4.92 -11.57
C LYS A 2 -2.32 4.82 -10.29
N VAL A 3 -1.66 4.41 -9.21
CA VAL A 3 -2.26 4.24 -7.91
C VAL A 3 -1.39 4.96 -6.89
N ARG A 4 -2.01 5.66 -5.94
CA ARG A 4 -1.31 6.34 -4.87
C ARG A 4 -1.38 5.49 -3.62
N LEU A 5 -0.22 5.16 -3.06
CA LEU A 5 -0.14 4.46 -1.79
C LEU A 5 0.13 5.48 -0.70
N LEU A 6 -0.74 5.51 0.32
CA LEU A 6 -0.58 6.39 1.46
C LEU A 6 0.11 5.63 2.59
N LEU A 7 1.16 6.22 3.12
CA LEU A 7 2.00 5.60 4.15
C LEU A 7 1.92 6.43 5.43
N PHE A 8 1.70 5.73 6.54
CA PHE A 8 1.55 6.37 7.85
C PHE A 8 2.56 5.80 8.84
N ALA A 9 2.82 6.56 9.90
CA ALA A 9 3.64 6.12 11.02
C ALA A 9 4.95 5.47 10.55
N GLN A 10 5.22 4.24 10.99
CA GLN A 10 6.49 3.56 10.66
C GLN A 10 6.66 3.36 9.15
N TYR A 11 5.59 3.15 8.41
CA TYR A 11 5.70 2.96 6.97
C TYR A 11 6.22 4.24 6.29
N ARG A 12 5.73 5.38 6.74
CA ARG A 12 6.20 6.67 6.26
C ARG A 12 7.68 6.87 6.61
N GLU A 13 8.07 6.47 7.80
CA GLU A 13 9.47 6.59 8.22
C GLU A 13 10.39 5.71 7.36
N TRP A 14 9.99 4.47 7.10
CA TRP A 14 10.78 3.58 6.26
C TRP A 14 10.94 4.11 4.84
N ALA A 15 9.87 4.63 4.27
CA ALA A 15 9.87 5.11 2.89
C ALA A 15 10.51 6.49 2.74
N GLY A 16 10.55 7.28 3.81
CA GLY A 16 11.01 8.66 3.76
C GLY A 16 10.00 9.60 3.10
N GLN A 17 8.78 9.16 2.92
CA GLN A 17 7.71 9.95 2.31
C GLN A 17 6.36 9.39 2.71
N ASP A 18 5.33 10.21 2.66
CA ASP A 18 3.99 9.81 3.09
C ASP A 18 3.11 9.31 1.94
N GLU A 19 3.58 9.42 0.71
CA GLU A 19 2.83 8.98 -0.46
C GLU A 19 3.79 8.46 -1.51
N VAL A 20 3.44 7.34 -2.12
CA VAL A 20 4.20 6.73 -3.21
C VAL A 20 3.24 6.48 -4.37
N GLU A 21 3.58 6.97 -5.56
CA GLU A 21 2.81 6.66 -6.75
C GLU A 21 3.40 5.42 -7.43
N LEU A 22 2.54 4.46 -7.74
CA LEU A 22 2.93 3.26 -8.48
C LEU A 22 2.23 3.22 -9.82
N ASP A 23 2.96 2.81 -10.84
CA ASP A 23 2.40 2.52 -12.15
C ASP A 23 2.28 0.99 -12.27
N LEU A 24 1.06 0.51 -12.36
CA LEU A 24 0.75 -0.92 -12.33
C LEU A 24 0.00 -1.33 -13.59
N PRO A 25 0.12 -2.59 -14.03
CA PRO A 25 -0.70 -3.09 -15.13
C PRO A 25 -2.19 -2.99 -14.80
N ALA A 26 -3.00 -2.74 -15.80
CA ALA A 26 -4.45 -2.74 -15.63
C ALA A 26 -4.89 -4.09 -15.08
N GLY A 27 -5.83 -4.06 -14.13
CA GLY A 27 -6.33 -5.28 -13.49
C GLY A 27 -5.52 -5.74 -12.29
N SER A 28 -4.47 -5.01 -11.90
CA SER A 28 -3.70 -5.35 -10.70
C SER A 28 -4.56 -5.28 -9.44
N THR A 29 -4.25 -6.13 -8.49
CA THR A 29 -4.90 -6.14 -7.18
C THR A 29 -4.11 -5.36 -6.15
N ALA A 30 -4.73 -5.11 -4.98
CA ALA A 30 -4.02 -4.50 -3.87
C ALA A 30 -2.81 -5.33 -3.45
N ALA A 31 -2.92 -6.66 -3.45
CA ALA A 31 -1.80 -7.53 -3.13
C ALA A 31 -0.60 -7.29 -4.06
N GLU A 32 -0.87 -7.09 -5.34
CA GLU A 32 0.20 -6.83 -6.30
C GLU A 32 0.85 -5.47 -6.07
N ALA A 33 0.08 -4.46 -5.67
CA ALA A 33 0.63 -3.17 -5.29
C ALA A 33 1.55 -3.30 -4.08
N ILE A 34 1.14 -4.08 -3.07
CA ILE A 34 1.96 -4.33 -1.89
C ILE A 34 3.27 -5.03 -2.27
N GLN A 35 3.21 -6.01 -3.16
CA GLN A 35 4.42 -6.71 -3.63
C GLN A 35 5.38 -5.75 -4.31
N ARG A 36 4.85 -4.83 -5.13
CA ARG A 36 5.68 -3.82 -5.79
C ARG A 36 6.36 -2.92 -4.77
N LEU A 37 5.63 -2.50 -3.72
CA LEU A 37 6.20 -1.66 -2.68
C LEU A 37 7.27 -2.42 -1.90
N ARG A 38 7.05 -3.69 -1.60
CA ARG A 38 8.02 -4.51 -0.86
C ARG A 38 9.32 -4.75 -1.62
N ALA A 39 9.31 -4.58 -2.93
CA ALA A 39 10.52 -4.69 -3.74
C ALA A 39 11.48 -3.52 -3.52
N GLU A 40 10.99 -2.41 -2.97
CA GLU A 40 11.86 -1.29 -2.61
C GLU A 40 12.70 -1.65 -1.37
N PRO A 41 14.01 -1.39 -1.37
CA PRO A 41 14.87 -1.78 -0.24
C PRO A 41 14.39 -1.26 1.11
N HIS A 42 13.86 -0.04 1.14
CA HIS A 42 13.41 0.58 2.39
C HIS A 42 12.12 -0.02 2.91
N MET A 43 11.39 -0.74 2.07
CA MET A 43 10.09 -1.31 2.41
C MET A 43 10.12 -2.84 2.53
N SER A 44 11.30 -3.44 2.50
CA SER A 44 11.42 -4.90 2.57
C SER A 44 10.89 -5.50 3.86
N ARG A 45 10.79 -4.70 4.92
CA ARG A 45 10.24 -5.16 6.20
C ARG A 45 8.71 -5.16 6.24
N LEU A 46 8.07 -4.61 5.22
CA LEU A 46 6.62 -4.57 5.15
C LEU A 46 6.09 -6.01 5.04
N SER A 47 5.04 -6.31 5.82
CA SER A 47 4.35 -7.60 5.71
C SER A 47 3.78 -7.78 4.31
N ALA A 48 3.64 -9.02 3.87
CA ALA A 48 2.98 -9.33 2.61
C ALA A 48 1.47 -9.10 2.69
N ALA A 49 0.92 -9.01 3.90
CA ALA A 49 -0.52 -8.88 4.11
C ALA A 49 -0.86 -7.81 5.15
N PRO A 50 -0.50 -6.53 4.89
CA PRO A 50 -0.89 -5.47 5.79
C PRO A 50 -2.39 -5.18 5.66
N ALA A 51 -2.97 -4.57 6.69
CA ALA A 51 -4.32 -4.03 6.58
C ALA A 51 -4.30 -2.85 5.61
N ILE A 52 -5.33 -2.73 4.79
CA ILE A 52 -5.41 -1.67 3.78
C ILE A 52 -6.80 -1.04 3.74
N ALA A 53 -6.85 0.18 3.24
CA ALA A 53 -8.10 0.85 2.92
C ALA A 53 -8.01 1.37 1.48
N LEU A 54 -8.96 0.99 0.67
CA LEU A 54 -9.05 1.42 -0.74
C LEU A 54 -10.07 2.54 -0.83
N ASN A 55 -9.60 3.71 -1.23
CA ASN A 55 -10.43 4.92 -1.29
C ASN A 55 -11.21 5.14 0.02
N GLN A 56 -10.47 5.01 1.16
CA GLN A 56 -10.97 5.26 2.52
C GLN A 56 -11.93 4.20 3.05
N VAL A 57 -12.02 3.04 2.39
CA VAL A 57 -12.85 1.92 2.85
C VAL A 57 -11.97 0.69 3.03
N TYR A 58 -12.05 0.04 4.17
CA TYR A 58 -11.29 -1.20 4.38
C TYR A 58 -11.61 -2.20 3.28
N ALA A 59 -10.57 -2.83 2.76
CA ALA A 59 -10.69 -3.74 1.63
C ALA A 59 -9.75 -4.94 1.79
N PRO A 60 -10.10 -6.08 1.20
CA PRO A 60 -9.20 -7.23 1.19
C PRO A 60 -8.08 -7.01 0.18
N LEU A 61 -6.97 -7.75 0.35
CA LEU A 61 -5.85 -7.67 -0.57
C LEU A 61 -6.20 -8.14 -1.98
N SER A 62 -7.28 -8.91 -2.13
CA SER A 62 -7.76 -9.34 -3.43
C SER A 62 -8.52 -8.27 -4.20
N ALA A 63 -8.77 -7.11 -3.59
CA ALA A 63 -9.51 -6.04 -4.25
C ALA A 63 -8.79 -5.58 -5.52
N ALA A 64 -9.55 -5.47 -6.61
CA ALA A 64 -9.03 -4.96 -7.87
C ALA A 64 -8.85 -3.44 -7.78
N LEU A 65 -7.76 -2.96 -8.36
CA LEU A 65 -7.45 -1.53 -8.39
C LEU A 65 -7.86 -0.92 -9.72
N SER A 66 -8.14 0.38 -9.68
CA SER A 66 -8.46 1.17 -10.86
C SER A 66 -7.53 2.37 -10.93
N ASP A 67 -7.37 2.94 -12.11
CA ASP A 67 -6.54 4.12 -12.29
C ASP A 67 -7.03 5.26 -11.38
N GLY A 68 -6.08 5.88 -10.70
CA GLY A 68 -6.39 6.98 -9.79
C GLY A 68 -6.76 6.56 -8.37
N ASP A 69 -6.81 5.26 -8.07
CA ASP A 69 -7.15 4.79 -6.73
C ASP A 69 -6.14 5.24 -5.68
N GLU A 70 -6.64 5.40 -4.46
CA GLU A 70 -5.84 5.69 -3.29
C GLU A 70 -5.85 4.45 -2.39
N LEU A 71 -4.69 3.90 -2.12
CA LEU A 71 -4.53 2.71 -1.29
C LEU A 71 -3.74 3.08 -0.03
N ALA A 72 -4.42 3.13 1.10
CA ALA A 72 -3.78 3.42 2.38
C ALA A 72 -3.31 2.14 3.05
N LEU A 73 -2.05 2.12 3.48
CA LEU A 73 -1.52 1.01 4.28
C LEU A 73 -1.71 1.37 5.75
N ILE A 74 -2.47 0.55 6.45
CA ILE A 74 -2.83 0.80 7.85
C ILE A 74 -1.81 0.13 8.74
N PRO A 75 -1.00 0.90 9.50
CA PRO A 75 -0.02 0.30 10.40
C PRO A 75 -0.70 -0.49 11.50
N PRO A 76 -0.05 -1.55 12.00
CA PRO A 76 -0.58 -2.24 13.17
C PRO A 76 -0.57 -1.29 14.36
N VAL A 77 -1.62 -1.34 15.16
CA VAL A 77 -1.64 -0.56 16.39
C VAL A 77 -0.62 -1.14 17.35
N ALA A 78 0.13 -0.25 18.03
CA ALA A 78 1.02 -0.71 19.08
C ALA A 78 0.18 -1.46 20.11
N GLY A 79 0.56 -2.70 20.36
CA GLY A 79 -0.16 -3.54 21.28
C GLY A 79 -0.27 -2.88 22.62
N GLY A 80 -1.45 -2.66 23.01
CA GLY A 80 -1.70 -2.00 24.28
C GLY A 80 -2.55 -2.88 25.11
#